data_407223ef6fcf748ffb7a4b0bcff6ea6d
#
_entry.id   407223ef6fcf748ffb7a4b0bcff6ea6d
#
_cell.length_a   1.000
_cell.length_b   1.000
_cell.length_c   1.000
_cell.angle_alpha   90.00
_cell.angle_beta   90.00
_cell.angle_gamma   90.00
#
_symmetry.space_group_name_H-M   'P 1'
#
loop_
_entity.id
_entity.type
_entity.pdbx_description
1 polymer ?
#
loop_
_entity_poly.entity_id
_entity_poly.type
_entity_poly.pdbx_seq_one_letter_code
_entity_poly.pdbx_strand_id
1 'polypeptide(L)'
;MAIKFRTKNVEVSYGDKKAIKDISLNIKKNTITALIGPSGCGKSTFLRCLNRMNDVIENCSIKGSVLLDEQDIYGPDIDPVELRARVGMVFQKANPFPKSIFDNIAYGPRIHGLASSDNELKDIVHNSLEKAGLIDE
;
A
#
# COMPACT_ATOMS: atom_id res chain seq x y z
N MET A 1 14.77 -5.22 -17.33
CA MET A 1 14.50 -5.22 -15.87
C MET A 1 13.08 -5.68 -15.62
N ALA A 2 12.91 -6.52 -14.63
CA ALA A 2 11.59 -7.06 -14.29
C ALA A 2 10.63 -5.96 -13.81
N ILE A 3 9.37 -6.06 -14.22
CA ILE A 3 8.29 -5.17 -13.81
C ILE A 3 7.70 -5.69 -12.50
N LYS A 4 7.50 -4.81 -11.53
CA LYS A 4 6.83 -5.13 -10.26
C LYS A 4 5.34 -4.85 -10.35
N PHE A 5 4.98 -3.62 -10.76
CA PHE A 5 3.60 -3.25 -11.06
C PHE A 5 3.45 -2.89 -12.52
N ARG A 6 2.35 -3.34 -13.10
CA ARG A 6 1.90 -2.94 -14.43
C ARG A 6 0.46 -2.44 -14.34
N THR A 7 0.22 -1.21 -14.75
CA THR A 7 -1.14 -0.69 -14.86
C THR A 7 -1.50 -0.52 -16.33
N LYS A 8 -2.76 -0.78 -16.67
CA LYS A 8 -3.28 -0.62 -18.02
C LYS A 8 -4.67 0.00 -17.98
N ASN A 9 -4.77 1.16 -18.64
CA ASN A 9 -6.01 1.93 -18.79
C ASN A 9 -6.75 2.13 -17.46
N VAL A 10 -6.04 2.43 -16.38
CA VAL A 10 -6.63 2.62 -15.07
C VAL A 10 -7.40 3.92 -15.03
N GLU A 11 -8.67 3.83 -14.68
CA GLU A 11 -9.56 4.95 -14.40
C GLU A 11 -10.12 4.82 -13.00
N VAL A 12 -10.21 5.92 -12.28
CA VAL A 12 -10.83 5.97 -10.95
C VAL A 12 -11.86 7.08 -10.93
N SER A 13 -13.05 6.76 -10.45
CA SER A 13 -14.14 7.71 -10.28
C SER A 13 -14.69 7.66 -8.86
N TYR A 14 -15.02 8.81 -8.32
CA TYR A 14 -15.76 9.00 -7.08
C TYR A 14 -17.17 9.49 -7.43
N GLY A 15 -18.16 8.60 -7.37
CA GLY A 15 -19.48 8.88 -7.92
C GLY A 15 -19.39 9.22 -9.41
N ASP A 16 -19.87 10.39 -9.81
CA ASP A 16 -19.84 10.86 -11.20
C ASP A 16 -18.53 11.60 -11.57
N LYS A 17 -17.68 11.86 -10.58
CA LYS A 17 -16.41 12.58 -10.80
C LYS A 17 -15.27 11.64 -11.11
N LYS A 18 -14.71 11.75 -12.30
CA LYS A 18 -13.52 11.02 -12.73
C LYS A 18 -12.25 11.68 -12.15
N ALA A 19 -11.57 10.98 -11.23
CA ALA A 19 -10.35 11.45 -10.58
C ALA A 19 -9.09 11.10 -11.37
N ILE A 20 -9.06 9.92 -12.00
CA ILE A 20 -7.97 9.43 -12.85
C ILE A 20 -8.55 8.95 -14.16
N LYS A 21 -7.86 9.31 -15.26
CA LYS A 21 -8.25 8.96 -16.62
C LYS A 21 -7.09 8.25 -17.29
N ASP A 22 -7.30 6.99 -17.67
CA ASP A 22 -6.46 6.22 -18.57
C ASP A 22 -4.96 6.24 -18.23
N ILE A 23 -4.61 5.74 -17.04
CA ILE A 23 -3.21 5.63 -16.61
C ILE A 23 -2.67 4.23 -16.94
N SER A 24 -1.65 4.21 -17.79
CA SER A 24 -0.90 3.00 -18.13
C SER A 24 0.58 3.24 -17.88
N LEU A 25 1.16 2.51 -16.91
CA LEU A 25 2.58 2.63 -16.60
C LEU A 25 3.15 1.33 -16.00
N ASN A 26 4.45 1.22 -16.07
CA ASN A 26 5.20 0.11 -15.50
C ASN A 26 6.13 0.61 -14.41
N ILE A 27 6.06 -0.01 -13.24
CA ILE A 27 6.97 0.23 -12.11
C ILE A 27 7.92 -0.97 -12.01
N LYS A 28 9.19 -0.70 -12.10
CA LYS A 28 10.24 -1.75 -12.09
C LYS A 28 10.49 -2.25 -10.67
N LYS A 29 10.93 -3.50 -10.56
CA LYS A 29 11.41 -4.07 -9.28
C LYS A 29 12.64 -3.31 -8.78
N ASN A 30 12.74 -3.19 -7.46
CA ASN A 30 13.91 -2.63 -6.77
C ASN A 30 14.27 -1.20 -7.22
N THR A 31 13.27 -0.40 -7.57
CA THR A 31 13.46 1.01 -7.95
C THR A 31 12.56 1.93 -7.14
N ILE A 32 12.98 3.18 -7.03
CA ILE A 32 12.14 4.25 -6.51
C ILE A 32 11.52 4.98 -7.69
N THR A 33 10.21 5.06 -7.73
CA THR A 33 9.45 5.79 -8.75
C THR A 33 8.72 6.95 -8.08
N ALA A 34 8.93 8.16 -8.55
CA ALA A 34 8.27 9.35 -8.04
C ALA A 34 7.13 9.78 -8.96
N LEU A 35 5.98 10.13 -8.35
CA LEU A 35 4.86 10.75 -9.03
C LEU A 35 4.87 12.25 -8.72
N ILE A 36 5.01 13.08 -9.73
CA ILE A 36 5.11 14.53 -9.61
C ILE A 36 3.91 15.18 -10.30
N GLY A 37 3.33 16.17 -9.65
CA GLY A 37 2.22 16.93 -10.21
C GLY A 37 1.58 17.85 -9.17
N PRO A 38 0.72 18.77 -9.59
CA PRO A 38 0.04 19.71 -8.69
C PRO A 38 -0.90 18.98 -7.72
N SER A 39 -1.23 19.64 -6.62
CA SER A 39 -2.24 19.19 -5.66
C SER A 39 -3.56 18.88 -6.35
N GLY A 40 -4.17 17.75 -6.02
CA GLY A 40 -5.48 17.37 -6.57
C GLY A 40 -5.45 16.75 -7.97
N CYS A 41 -4.26 16.44 -8.53
CA CYS A 41 -4.16 15.81 -9.85
C CYS A 41 -4.34 14.28 -9.84
N GLY A 42 -4.50 13.66 -8.67
CA GLY A 42 -4.80 12.23 -8.55
C GLY A 42 -3.64 11.33 -8.14
N LYS A 43 -2.49 11.87 -7.72
CA LYS A 43 -1.32 11.08 -7.29
C LYS A 43 -1.65 10.10 -6.16
N SER A 44 -2.29 10.59 -5.09
CA SER A 44 -2.68 9.75 -3.96
C SER A 44 -3.77 8.75 -4.33
N THR A 45 -4.69 9.14 -5.20
CA THR A 45 -5.72 8.24 -5.73
C THR A 45 -5.09 7.08 -6.50
N PHE A 46 -4.09 7.35 -7.32
CA PHE A 46 -3.35 6.31 -8.04
C PHE A 46 -2.59 5.39 -7.09
N LEU A 47 -1.90 5.93 -6.09
CA LEU A 47 -1.20 5.11 -5.09
C LEU A 47 -2.13 4.15 -4.35
N ARG A 48 -3.35 4.60 -4.00
CA ARG A 48 -4.36 3.75 -3.36
C ARG A 48 -4.87 2.64 -4.26
N CYS A 49 -4.72 2.74 -5.58
CA CYS A 49 -5.05 1.66 -6.50
C CYS A 49 -4.09 0.48 -6.38
N LEU A 50 -2.83 0.72 -6.01
CA LEU A 50 -1.79 -0.29 -5.98
C LEU A 50 -1.91 -1.28 -4.82
N ASN A 51 -2.68 -0.95 -3.79
CA ASN A 51 -2.94 -1.83 -2.64
C ASN A 51 -4.43 -1.93 -2.29
N ARG A 52 -5.31 -1.52 -3.19
CA ARG A 52 -6.76 -1.55 -3.03
C ARG A 52 -7.30 -0.71 -1.86
N MET A 53 -6.57 0.31 -1.41
CA MET A 53 -7.07 1.22 -0.37
C MET A 53 -8.26 2.06 -0.84
N ASN A 54 -8.50 2.18 -2.15
CA ASN A 54 -9.71 2.79 -2.68
C ASN A 54 -10.98 1.97 -2.42
N ASP A 55 -10.87 0.68 -2.10
CA ASP A 55 -12.02 -0.17 -1.75
C ASP A 55 -12.78 0.31 -0.51
N VAL A 56 -12.11 1.03 0.41
CA VAL A 56 -12.71 1.54 1.65
C VAL A 56 -13.36 2.91 1.46
N ILE A 57 -13.28 3.49 0.28
CA ILE A 57 -13.88 4.79 -0.04
C ILE A 57 -15.24 4.55 -0.70
N GLU A 58 -16.29 5.14 -0.13
CA GLU A 58 -17.64 5.03 -0.70
C GLU A 58 -17.70 5.62 -2.11
N ASN A 59 -18.51 4.97 -2.95
CA ASN A 59 -18.74 5.36 -4.34
C ASN A 59 -17.47 5.46 -5.20
N CYS A 60 -16.40 4.79 -4.80
CA CYS A 60 -15.19 4.68 -5.61
C CYS A 60 -15.30 3.50 -6.59
N SER A 61 -15.12 3.77 -7.86
CA SER A 61 -15.06 2.75 -8.90
C SER A 61 -13.75 2.79 -9.64
N ILE A 62 -13.21 1.61 -9.94
CA ILE A 62 -11.94 1.44 -10.63
C ILE A 62 -12.17 0.62 -11.89
N LYS A 63 -11.62 1.09 -13.02
CA LYS A 63 -11.60 0.38 -14.30
C LYS A 63 -10.15 0.18 -14.75
N GLY A 64 -9.96 -0.70 -15.71
CA GLY A 64 -8.63 -1.09 -16.16
C GLY A 64 -8.05 -2.23 -15.35
N SER A 65 -6.76 -2.46 -15.46
CA SER A 65 -6.08 -3.54 -14.72
C SER A 65 -4.85 -3.03 -13.97
N VAL A 66 -4.63 -3.64 -12.80
CA VAL A 66 -3.43 -3.41 -11.99
C VAL A 66 -2.82 -4.76 -11.66
N LEU A 67 -1.65 -5.02 -12.23
CA LEU A 67 -0.94 -6.28 -12.02
C LEU A 67 0.22 -6.09 -11.07
N LEU A 68 0.31 -6.96 -10.07
CA LEU A 68 1.47 -7.11 -9.18
C LEU A 68 2.12 -8.46 -9.47
N ASP A 69 3.38 -8.46 -9.90
CA ASP A 69 4.08 -9.67 -10.36
C ASP A 69 3.24 -10.47 -11.37
N GLU A 70 2.64 -9.77 -12.35
CA GLU A 70 1.77 -10.29 -13.42
C GLU A 70 0.42 -10.87 -12.96
N GLN A 71 0.07 -10.74 -11.69
CA GLN A 71 -1.24 -11.14 -11.14
C GLN A 71 -2.15 -9.93 -10.94
N ASP A 72 -3.38 -9.98 -11.46
CA ASP A 72 -4.35 -8.88 -11.28
C ASP A 72 -4.79 -8.80 -9.82
N ILE A 73 -4.48 -7.69 -9.16
CA ILE A 73 -4.79 -7.47 -7.74
C ILE A 73 -6.29 -7.23 -7.48
N TYR A 74 -7.09 -6.97 -8.51
CA TYR A 74 -8.55 -6.84 -8.43
C TYR A 74 -9.27 -8.13 -8.84
N GLY A 75 -8.52 -9.21 -9.10
CA GLY A 75 -9.08 -10.50 -9.42
C GLY A 75 -9.85 -11.14 -8.25
N PRO A 76 -10.75 -12.09 -8.55
CA PRO A 76 -11.60 -12.71 -7.52
C PRO A 76 -10.84 -13.56 -6.51
N ASP A 77 -9.66 -14.03 -6.87
CA ASP A 77 -8.83 -14.91 -6.03
C ASP A 77 -7.87 -14.14 -5.11
N ILE A 78 -7.91 -12.81 -5.12
CA ILE A 78 -7.01 -11.98 -4.31
C ILE A 78 -7.68 -11.59 -2.99
N ASP A 79 -7.04 -11.97 -1.89
CA ASP A 79 -7.38 -11.46 -0.56
C ASP A 79 -6.77 -10.07 -0.35
N PRO A 80 -7.57 -9.02 -0.16
CA PRO A 80 -7.05 -7.67 0.09
C PRO A 80 -6.17 -7.56 1.32
N VAL A 81 -6.41 -8.35 2.36
CA VAL A 81 -5.61 -8.36 3.59
C VAL A 81 -4.19 -8.86 3.30
N GLU A 82 -4.08 -9.97 2.58
CA GLU A 82 -2.79 -10.52 2.15
C GLU A 82 -2.06 -9.57 1.19
N LEU A 83 -2.78 -8.97 0.25
CA LEU A 83 -2.22 -7.98 -0.65
C LEU A 83 -1.60 -6.81 0.12
N ARG A 84 -2.31 -6.26 1.11
CA ARG A 84 -1.84 -5.11 1.91
C ARG A 84 -0.68 -5.47 2.84
N ALA A 85 -0.50 -6.73 3.20
CA ALA A 85 0.70 -7.21 3.87
C ALA A 85 1.94 -7.13 2.97
N ARG A 86 1.76 -7.31 1.65
CA ARG A 86 2.83 -7.24 0.65
C ARG A 86 3.07 -5.82 0.13
N VAL A 87 2.05 -4.99 0.10
CA VAL A 87 2.10 -3.62 -0.43
C VAL A 87 1.72 -2.64 0.67
N GLY A 88 2.72 -2.26 1.47
CA GLY A 88 2.55 -1.28 2.53
C GLY A 88 2.29 0.13 2.01
N MET A 89 1.69 0.97 2.85
CA MET A 89 1.42 2.37 2.53
C MET A 89 1.77 3.26 3.71
N VAL A 90 2.50 4.34 3.44
CA VAL A 90 2.76 5.39 4.42
C VAL A 90 1.85 6.58 4.08
N PHE A 91 1.01 6.96 5.04
CA PHE A 91 0.04 8.06 4.86
C PHE A 91 0.68 9.42 5.13
N GLN A 92 0.15 10.46 4.49
CA GLN A 92 0.60 11.84 4.71
C GLN A 92 0.37 12.29 6.17
N LYS A 93 -0.77 11.91 6.76
CA LYS A 93 -1.05 12.13 8.18
C LYS A 93 -0.73 10.87 8.99
N ALA A 94 0.03 11.04 10.08
CA ALA A 94 0.20 9.96 11.03
C ALA A 94 -1.15 9.56 11.63
N ASN A 95 -1.41 8.26 11.70
CA ASN A 95 -2.66 7.71 12.22
C ASN A 95 -2.38 6.47 13.10
N PRO A 96 -1.63 6.64 14.20
CA PRO A 96 -1.33 5.52 15.09
C PRO A 96 -2.58 5.08 15.85
N PHE A 97 -2.60 3.79 16.24
CA PHE A 97 -3.58 3.31 17.21
C PHE A 97 -3.32 3.91 18.60
N PRO A 98 -4.35 4.07 19.45
CA PRO A 98 -4.19 4.55 20.82
C PRO A 98 -3.57 3.47 21.73
N LYS A 99 -2.38 3.06 21.39
CA LYS A 99 -1.58 1.99 22.03
C LYS A 99 -0.13 2.45 22.15
N SER A 100 0.70 1.66 22.85
CA SER A 100 2.13 1.91 22.92
C SER A 100 2.80 1.92 21.54
N ILE A 101 3.99 2.50 21.44
CA ILE A 101 4.82 2.46 20.24
C ILE A 101 5.07 1.00 19.84
N PHE A 102 5.43 0.17 20.83
CA PHE A 102 5.65 -1.27 20.61
C PHE A 102 4.43 -1.95 19.99
N ASP A 103 3.23 -1.75 20.56
CA ASP A 103 2.02 -2.39 20.08
C ASP A 103 1.57 -1.88 18.71
N ASN A 104 1.83 -0.62 18.38
CA ASN A 104 1.59 -0.10 17.03
C ASN A 104 2.45 -0.81 16.00
N ILE A 105 3.73 -1.01 16.28
CA ILE A 105 4.66 -1.66 15.36
C ILE A 105 4.42 -3.17 15.31
N ALA A 106 4.13 -3.78 16.47
CA ALA A 106 3.86 -5.21 16.59
C ALA A 106 2.53 -5.65 15.99
N TYR A 107 1.61 -4.72 15.73
CA TYR A 107 0.25 -5.02 15.26
C TYR A 107 0.26 -5.84 13.95
N GLY A 108 0.97 -5.38 12.94
CA GLY A 108 1.09 -6.09 11.66
C GLY A 108 1.70 -7.49 11.81
N PRO A 109 2.89 -7.61 12.41
CA PRO A 109 3.50 -8.92 12.66
C PRO A 109 2.62 -9.90 13.44
N ARG A 110 1.85 -9.43 14.43
CA ARG A 110 0.91 -10.29 15.17
C ARG A 110 -0.23 -10.78 14.29
N ILE A 111 -0.88 -9.89 13.54
CA ILE A 111 -2.02 -10.24 12.67
C ILE A 111 -1.61 -11.21 11.56
N HIS A 112 -0.43 -11.01 10.98
CA HIS A 112 0.05 -11.84 9.87
C HIS A 112 0.87 -13.04 10.31
N GLY A 113 1.03 -13.27 11.63
CA GLY A 113 1.75 -14.42 12.16
C GLY A 113 3.24 -14.46 11.76
N LEU A 114 3.89 -13.30 11.67
CA LEU A 114 5.29 -13.20 11.24
C LEU A 114 6.30 -13.53 12.33
N ALA A 115 5.87 -13.63 13.58
CA ALA A 115 6.70 -13.99 14.72
C ALA A 115 6.17 -15.26 15.38
N SER A 116 7.06 -16.21 15.67
CA SER A 116 6.74 -17.48 16.35
C SER A 116 6.88 -17.41 17.87
N SER A 117 7.48 -16.35 18.39
CA SER A 117 7.70 -16.11 19.82
C SER A 117 7.71 -14.63 20.16
N ASP A 118 7.57 -14.32 21.46
CA ASP A 118 7.65 -12.93 21.95
C ASP A 118 9.03 -12.31 21.72
N ASN A 119 10.10 -13.11 21.81
CA ASN A 119 11.46 -12.63 21.54
C ASN A 119 11.63 -12.27 20.07
N GLU A 120 11.13 -13.08 19.16
CA GLU A 120 11.16 -12.79 17.73
C GLU A 120 10.34 -11.53 17.40
N LEU A 121 9.18 -11.34 18.02
CA LEU A 121 8.38 -10.14 17.88
C LEU A 121 9.12 -8.89 18.36
N LYS A 122 9.82 -8.96 19.48
CA LYS A 122 10.66 -7.87 20.00
C LYS A 122 11.77 -7.52 19.03
N ASP A 123 12.41 -8.51 18.43
CA ASP A 123 13.46 -8.30 17.41
C ASP A 123 12.91 -7.61 16.17
N ILE A 124 11.73 -8.01 15.68
CA ILE A 124 11.07 -7.35 14.55
C ILE A 124 10.78 -5.88 14.86
N VAL A 125 10.22 -5.59 16.04
CA VAL A 125 9.91 -4.22 16.45
C VAL A 125 11.18 -3.39 16.58
N HIS A 126 12.21 -3.91 17.25
CA HIS A 126 13.50 -3.22 17.41
C HIS A 126 14.15 -2.90 16.06
N ASN A 127 14.24 -3.87 15.17
CA ASN A 127 14.79 -3.68 13.84
C ASN A 127 14.00 -2.66 13.00
N SER A 128 12.68 -2.62 13.16
CA SER A 128 11.84 -1.64 12.47
C SER A 128 12.09 -0.22 12.96
N LEU A 129 12.23 -0.03 14.27
CA LEU A 129 12.58 1.27 14.87
C LEU A 129 13.98 1.72 14.46
N GLU A 130 14.94 0.82 14.43
CA GLU A 130 16.31 1.11 13.99
C GLU A 130 16.33 1.57 12.53
N LYS A 131 15.66 0.84 11.64
CA LYS A 131 15.56 1.21 10.23
C LYS A 131 14.86 2.54 9.99
N ALA A 132 13.91 2.90 10.85
CA ALA A 132 13.22 4.18 10.79
C ALA A 132 14.01 5.32 11.45
N GLY A 133 15.13 5.04 12.10
CA GLY A 133 15.93 6.03 12.83
C GLY A 133 15.30 6.51 14.12
N LEU A 134 14.42 5.71 14.73
CA LEU A 134 13.64 6.08 15.93
C LEU A 134 14.06 5.29 17.18
N ILE A 135 15.17 4.58 17.14
CA ILE A 135 15.56 3.68 18.24
C ILE A 135 15.98 4.44 19.52
N ASP A 136 16.46 5.66 19.36
CA ASP A 136 16.95 6.52 20.44
C ASP A 136 15.91 7.56 20.92
N GLU A 137 14.66 7.48 20.45
CA GLU A 137 13.56 8.43 20.74
C GLU A 137 12.71 8.00 21.96
#